data_e71e522dad1f0d2998b47f7e2fa62b56
#
_entry.id   e71e522dad1f0d2998b47f7e2fa62b56
#
_cell.length_a   1.000
_cell.length_b   1.000
_cell.length_c   1.000
_cell.angle_alpha   90.00
_cell.angle_beta   90.00
_cell.angle_gamma   90.00
#
_symmetry.space_group_name_H-M   'P 1'
#
loop_
_entity.id
_entity.type
_entity.pdbx_description
1 polymer ?
#
loop_
_entity_poly.entity_id
_entity_poly.type
_entity_poly.pdbx_seq_one_letter_code
_entity_poly.pdbx_strand_id
1 'polypeptide(L)'
;MAFRQLFSSIIYSWHIKVEQHANETPITDEERQNVEPHYIEDFENRIELEKTYGCTLMCYVRTPDYWFAFHIGDGKCIAFDEEGRWYEPVPWDSRCFLNKTTSLCDSSALDEFRYCYEGDGKFPFAIVLGSDGMDDSFGETENMVNFYVQVLKLLANECQDNALQTIKETLPQLSKMGSKDDMSVAIIYDDKILSDKVMRLISWQKNNVGGMIAKNNERIQKLRDTISKLESKGLSSRKVMIDYQYAKTDLIRAFETKRKLAERWNRFSKELNGDDFSPWADEIGFGNTEVFESMDEGHNEKESNETT
;
A
#
# COMPACT_ATOMS: atom_id res chain seq x y z
N MET A 1 -4.38 -27.29 14.02
CA MET A 1 -5.78 -27.79 13.98
C MET A 1 -6.79 -26.64 14.25
N ALA A 2 -6.60 -25.82 15.27
CA ALA A 2 -7.55 -24.73 15.64
C ALA A 2 -7.77 -23.69 14.53
N PHE A 3 -6.73 -23.17 13.88
CA PHE A 3 -6.88 -22.19 12.79
C PHE A 3 -7.65 -22.75 11.59
N ARG A 4 -7.41 -24.01 11.20
CA ARG A 4 -8.17 -24.63 10.11
C ARG A 4 -9.67 -24.73 10.43
N GLN A 5 -10.03 -25.00 11.69
CA GLN A 5 -11.44 -24.98 12.13
C GLN A 5 -12.02 -23.55 12.11
N LEU A 6 -11.24 -22.55 12.56
CA LEU A 6 -11.65 -21.15 12.49
C LEU A 6 -11.92 -20.72 11.03
N PHE A 7 -10.99 -20.97 10.13
CA PHE A 7 -11.12 -20.61 8.72
C PHE A 7 -12.29 -21.33 8.05
N SER A 8 -12.45 -22.63 8.33
CA SER A 8 -13.61 -23.38 7.85
C SER A 8 -14.94 -22.79 8.34
N SER A 9 -15.00 -22.34 9.61
CA SER A 9 -16.19 -21.69 10.16
C SER A 9 -16.46 -20.31 9.53
N ILE A 10 -15.40 -19.54 9.21
CA ILE A 10 -15.53 -18.25 8.52
C ILE A 10 -16.10 -18.49 7.12
N ILE A 11 -15.50 -19.37 6.33
CA ILE A 11 -15.95 -19.70 4.97
C ILE A 11 -17.41 -20.18 5.01
N TYR A 12 -17.74 -21.09 5.90
CA TYR A 12 -19.11 -21.60 6.02
C TYR A 12 -20.10 -20.50 6.36
N SER A 13 -19.78 -19.62 7.32
CA SER A 13 -20.65 -18.51 7.70
C SER A 13 -20.81 -17.50 6.57
N TRP A 14 -19.75 -17.27 5.81
CA TRP A 14 -19.77 -16.41 4.63
C TRP A 14 -20.70 -17.00 3.55
N HIS A 15 -20.58 -18.29 3.20
CA HIS A 15 -21.47 -18.96 2.23
C HIS A 15 -22.96 -18.83 2.62
N ILE A 16 -23.29 -19.09 3.90
CA ILE A 16 -24.65 -18.92 4.38
C ILE A 16 -25.16 -17.49 4.15
N LYS A 17 -24.32 -16.50 4.41
CA LYS A 17 -24.70 -15.08 4.25
C LYS A 17 -24.83 -14.68 2.78
N VAL A 18 -24.01 -15.21 1.91
CA VAL A 18 -24.11 -15.03 0.45
C VAL A 18 -25.45 -15.58 -0.03
N GLU A 19 -25.79 -16.83 0.30
CA GLU A 19 -27.04 -17.46 -0.07
C GLU A 19 -28.26 -16.70 0.49
N GLN A 20 -28.19 -16.30 1.76
CA GLN A 20 -29.27 -15.50 2.38
C GLN A 20 -29.46 -14.19 1.63
N HIS A 21 -28.40 -13.41 1.42
CA HIS A 21 -28.48 -12.11 0.76
C HIS A 21 -29.00 -12.23 -0.68
N ALA A 22 -28.50 -13.19 -1.44
CA ALA A 22 -28.94 -13.40 -2.81
C ALA A 22 -30.40 -13.84 -2.94
N ASN A 23 -30.96 -14.45 -1.88
CA ASN A 23 -32.40 -14.80 -1.83
C ASN A 23 -33.29 -13.63 -1.40
N GLU A 24 -32.78 -12.77 -0.53
CA GLU A 24 -33.54 -11.68 0.07
C GLU A 24 -33.42 -10.35 -0.70
N THR A 25 -32.36 -10.20 -1.50
CA THR A 25 -32.04 -8.95 -2.19
C THR A 25 -32.02 -9.15 -3.70
N PRO A 26 -33.14 -8.90 -4.39
CA PRO A 26 -33.19 -8.98 -5.84
C PRO A 26 -32.36 -7.86 -6.49
N ILE A 27 -31.85 -8.12 -7.69
CA ILE A 27 -31.14 -7.13 -8.49
C ILE A 27 -32.07 -5.96 -8.80
N THR A 28 -31.61 -4.76 -8.52
CA THR A 28 -32.34 -3.51 -8.77
C THR A 28 -32.34 -3.13 -10.26
N ASP A 29 -33.25 -2.23 -10.65
CA ASP A 29 -33.27 -1.71 -12.03
C ASP A 29 -32.02 -0.89 -12.37
N GLU A 30 -31.40 -0.25 -11.36
CA GLU A 30 -30.15 0.50 -11.53
C GLU A 30 -28.97 -0.45 -11.79
N GLU A 31 -28.85 -1.52 -11.04
CA GLU A 31 -27.82 -2.55 -11.25
C GLU A 31 -27.99 -3.20 -12.62
N ARG A 32 -29.24 -3.49 -13.06
CA ARG A 32 -29.51 -4.03 -14.41
C ARG A 32 -29.06 -3.11 -15.54
N GLN A 33 -29.02 -1.80 -15.33
CA GLN A 33 -28.58 -0.83 -16.33
C GLN A 33 -27.06 -0.66 -16.37
N ASN A 34 -26.38 -0.91 -15.24
CA ASN A 34 -24.94 -0.65 -15.07
C ASN A 34 -24.07 -1.90 -15.19
N VAL A 35 -24.66 -3.10 -15.16
CA VAL A 35 -23.96 -4.38 -15.23
C VAL A 35 -24.26 -5.07 -16.56
N GLU A 36 -23.25 -5.72 -17.14
CA GLU A 36 -23.44 -6.47 -18.38
C GLU A 36 -24.47 -7.60 -18.20
N PRO A 37 -25.37 -7.82 -19.19
CA PRO A 37 -26.49 -8.73 -19.06
C PRO A 37 -26.14 -10.16 -18.65
N HIS A 38 -24.99 -10.67 -19.08
CA HIS A 38 -24.56 -12.03 -18.75
C HIS A 38 -24.26 -12.22 -17.25
N TYR A 39 -23.69 -11.21 -16.55
CA TYR A 39 -23.48 -11.30 -15.10
C TYR A 39 -24.81 -11.31 -14.33
N ILE A 40 -25.81 -10.58 -14.83
CA ILE A 40 -27.17 -10.58 -14.26
C ILE A 40 -27.81 -11.96 -14.43
N GLU A 41 -27.72 -12.53 -15.62
CA GLU A 41 -28.24 -13.87 -15.93
C GLU A 41 -27.55 -14.95 -15.08
N ASP A 42 -26.22 -14.88 -14.93
CA ASP A 42 -25.44 -15.80 -14.10
C ASP A 42 -25.88 -15.70 -12.61
N PHE A 43 -26.07 -14.48 -12.08
CA PHE A 43 -26.54 -14.25 -10.73
C PHE A 43 -27.94 -14.83 -10.51
N GLU A 44 -28.89 -14.55 -11.40
CA GLU A 44 -30.27 -15.04 -11.30
C GLU A 44 -30.35 -16.56 -11.41
N ASN A 45 -29.50 -17.16 -12.23
CA ASN A 45 -29.40 -18.63 -12.38
C ASN A 45 -28.50 -19.30 -11.36
N ARG A 46 -27.94 -18.55 -10.41
CA ARG A 46 -27.01 -19.08 -9.37
C ARG A 46 -25.74 -19.72 -9.94
N ILE A 47 -25.29 -19.25 -11.09
CA ILE A 47 -24.05 -19.71 -11.74
C ILE A 47 -22.90 -19.02 -11.02
N GLU A 48 -22.03 -19.80 -10.37
CA GLU A 48 -20.87 -19.29 -9.63
C GLU A 48 -21.20 -18.10 -8.71
N LEU A 49 -22.34 -18.17 -7.99
CA LEU A 49 -22.87 -17.13 -7.14
C LEU A 49 -21.83 -16.55 -6.18
N GLU A 50 -20.97 -17.40 -5.60
CA GLU A 50 -19.91 -17.00 -4.68
C GLU A 50 -18.94 -15.99 -5.30
N LYS A 51 -18.67 -16.07 -6.61
CA LYS A 51 -17.77 -15.14 -7.28
C LYS A 51 -18.30 -13.71 -7.31
N THR A 52 -19.62 -13.55 -7.36
CA THR A 52 -20.25 -12.21 -7.26
C THR A 52 -20.01 -11.55 -5.91
N TYR A 53 -19.79 -12.35 -4.85
CA TYR A 53 -19.51 -11.88 -3.50
C TYR A 53 -18.04 -12.08 -3.09
N GLY A 54 -17.15 -12.32 -4.05
CA GLY A 54 -15.73 -12.50 -3.79
C GLY A 54 -15.17 -11.35 -2.96
N CYS A 55 -14.43 -11.68 -1.90
CA CYS A 55 -13.78 -10.68 -1.06
C CYS A 55 -12.52 -11.22 -0.41
N THR A 56 -11.61 -10.32 -0.12
CA THR A 56 -10.46 -10.55 0.75
C THR A 56 -10.85 -10.36 2.21
N LEU A 57 -10.06 -10.89 3.13
CA LEU A 57 -10.31 -10.71 4.56
C LEU A 57 -8.98 -10.59 5.30
N MET A 58 -8.85 -9.55 6.11
CA MET A 58 -7.79 -9.43 7.10
C MET A 58 -8.37 -9.31 8.50
N CYS A 59 -7.73 -9.95 9.46
CA CYS A 59 -8.18 -9.94 10.85
C CYS A 59 -6.98 -9.94 11.80
N TYR A 60 -7.10 -9.16 12.87
CA TYR A 60 -6.23 -9.18 14.02
C TYR A 60 -7.04 -9.39 15.29
N VAL A 61 -6.59 -10.31 16.13
CA VAL A 61 -7.24 -10.63 17.40
C VAL A 61 -6.20 -10.57 18.52
N ARG A 62 -6.50 -9.81 19.57
CA ARG A 62 -5.70 -9.73 20.80
C ARG A 62 -6.51 -10.23 21.99
N THR A 63 -5.87 -11.07 22.78
CA THR A 63 -6.33 -11.52 24.10
C THR A 63 -5.34 -11.03 25.16
N PRO A 64 -5.60 -11.25 26.47
CA PRO A 64 -4.61 -10.92 27.50
C PRO A 64 -3.27 -11.68 27.36
N ASP A 65 -3.30 -12.90 26.83
CA ASP A 65 -2.16 -13.82 26.87
C ASP A 65 -1.49 -14.04 25.53
N TYR A 66 -2.19 -13.76 24.42
CA TYR A 66 -1.70 -14.00 23.08
C TYR A 66 -2.39 -13.10 22.06
N TRP A 67 -1.82 -13.02 20.88
CA TRP A 67 -2.46 -12.42 19.70
C TRP A 67 -2.21 -13.28 18.48
N PHE A 68 -3.06 -13.08 17.48
CA PHE A 68 -2.87 -13.65 16.16
C PHE A 68 -3.45 -12.73 15.10
N ALA A 69 -2.94 -12.86 13.90
CA ALA A 69 -3.49 -12.21 12.72
C ALA A 69 -3.56 -13.22 11.59
N PHE A 70 -4.52 -13.03 10.70
CA PHE A 70 -4.64 -13.83 9.49
C PHE A 70 -5.20 -13.01 8.35
N HIS A 71 -4.91 -13.46 7.14
CA HIS A 71 -5.55 -12.90 5.95
C HIS A 71 -5.70 -13.96 4.84
N ILE A 72 -6.64 -13.69 3.94
CA ILE A 72 -6.78 -14.21 2.60
C ILE A 72 -6.93 -12.98 1.69
N GLY A 73 -6.15 -12.94 0.58
CA GLY A 73 -6.06 -11.77 -0.30
C GLY A 73 -4.66 -11.18 -0.35
N ASP A 74 -4.54 -9.99 -0.89
CA ASP A 74 -3.32 -9.23 -1.20
C ASP A 74 -3.11 -7.97 -0.35
N GLY A 75 -4.01 -7.68 0.59
CA GLY A 75 -3.79 -6.64 1.58
C GLY A 75 -2.59 -6.94 2.50
N LYS A 76 -2.09 -5.93 3.21
CA LYS A 76 -0.93 -6.04 4.10
C LYS A 76 -1.27 -5.75 5.56
N CYS A 77 -0.69 -6.57 6.44
CA CYS A 77 -0.70 -6.37 7.87
C CYS A 77 0.69 -5.90 8.32
N ILE A 78 0.78 -4.70 8.89
CA ILE A 78 2.02 -4.13 9.42
C ILE A 78 1.90 -4.03 10.94
N ALA A 79 2.89 -4.56 11.63
CA ALA A 79 3.01 -4.50 13.09
C ALA A 79 4.19 -3.61 13.49
N PHE A 80 4.07 -2.93 14.63
CA PHE A 80 5.13 -2.13 15.25
C PHE A 80 5.46 -2.69 16.62
N ASP A 81 6.72 -3.13 16.81
CA ASP A 81 7.19 -3.70 18.06
C ASP A 81 7.52 -2.63 19.12
N GLU A 82 7.85 -3.06 20.34
CA GLU A 82 8.18 -2.18 21.44
C GLU A 82 9.41 -1.28 21.18
N GLU A 83 10.27 -1.64 20.25
CA GLU A 83 11.41 -0.84 19.83
C GLU A 83 11.05 0.20 18.75
N GLY A 84 9.80 0.18 18.24
CA GLY A 84 9.33 1.06 17.15
C GLY A 84 9.77 0.59 15.76
N ARG A 85 10.17 -0.68 15.62
CA ARG A 85 10.48 -1.31 14.34
C ARG A 85 9.20 -1.92 13.77
N TRP A 86 9.04 -1.81 12.49
CA TRP A 86 7.94 -2.44 11.78
C TRP A 86 8.32 -3.82 11.21
N TYR A 87 7.34 -4.67 11.06
CA TYR A 87 7.46 -5.98 10.41
C TYR A 87 6.11 -6.44 9.86
N GLU A 88 6.13 -7.38 8.93
CA GLU A 88 4.94 -8.05 8.39
C GLU A 88 4.74 -9.37 9.15
N PRO A 89 3.79 -9.45 10.10
CA PRO A 89 3.60 -10.65 10.90
C PRO A 89 2.97 -11.79 10.10
N VAL A 90 2.09 -11.48 9.15
CA VAL A 90 1.46 -12.48 8.29
C VAL A 90 2.24 -12.59 6.99
N PRO A 91 2.71 -13.81 6.62
CA PRO A 91 3.52 -13.98 5.41
C PRO A 91 2.79 -13.55 4.15
N TRP A 92 3.52 -12.93 3.22
CA TRP A 92 3.00 -12.59 1.90
C TRP A 92 2.58 -13.84 1.11
N ASP A 93 1.53 -13.72 0.29
CA ASP A 93 1.09 -14.77 -0.61
C ASP A 93 1.72 -14.62 -2.00
N SER A 94 2.66 -15.48 -2.33
CA SER A 94 3.27 -15.53 -3.66
C SER A 94 2.29 -15.85 -4.80
N ARG A 95 1.07 -16.28 -4.49
CA ARG A 95 -0.01 -16.51 -5.46
C ARG A 95 -0.72 -15.22 -5.87
N CYS A 96 -0.69 -14.21 -5.01
CA CYS A 96 -1.15 -12.86 -5.33
C CYS A 96 -0.08 -12.16 -6.17
N PHE A 97 -0.26 -12.14 -7.48
CA PHE A 97 0.66 -11.53 -8.42
C PHE A 97 -0.09 -10.87 -9.58
N LEU A 98 0.25 -9.63 -9.92
CA LEU A 98 -0.49 -8.78 -10.85
C LEU A 98 -1.96 -8.65 -10.38
N ASN A 99 -2.93 -8.87 -11.26
CA ASN A 99 -4.37 -8.76 -10.97
C ASN A 99 -4.97 -10.06 -10.41
N LYS A 100 -4.14 -10.97 -9.88
CA LYS A 100 -4.61 -12.21 -9.26
C LYS A 100 -4.49 -12.10 -7.75
N THR A 101 -5.62 -12.18 -7.07
CA THR A 101 -5.70 -12.28 -5.61
C THR A 101 -6.37 -13.58 -5.18
N THR A 102 -6.20 -13.96 -3.93
CA THR A 102 -6.93 -15.06 -3.29
C THR A 102 -8.16 -14.50 -2.59
N SER A 103 -9.28 -15.25 -2.59
CA SER A 103 -10.57 -14.77 -2.13
C SER A 103 -11.35 -15.83 -1.37
N LEU A 104 -12.30 -15.40 -0.52
CA LEU A 104 -13.22 -16.31 0.16
C LEU A 104 -14.10 -17.12 -0.80
N CYS A 105 -14.29 -16.64 -2.05
CA CYS A 105 -15.05 -17.36 -3.07
C CYS A 105 -14.26 -18.47 -3.77
N ASP A 106 -12.95 -18.59 -3.53
CA ASP A 106 -12.13 -19.60 -4.16
C ASP A 106 -12.43 -21.00 -3.57
N SER A 107 -12.51 -22.00 -4.41
CA SER A 107 -12.72 -23.39 -3.99
C SER A 107 -11.62 -23.91 -3.07
N SER A 108 -10.43 -23.32 -3.13
CA SER A 108 -9.25 -23.58 -2.29
C SER A 108 -9.08 -22.62 -1.13
N ALA A 109 -10.04 -21.71 -0.86
CA ALA A 109 -9.94 -20.66 0.14
C ALA A 109 -9.41 -21.13 1.50
N LEU A 110 -9.81 -22.33 1.96
CA LEU A 110 -9.35 -22.88 3.23
C LEU A 110 -7.83 -23.09 3.30
N ASP A 111 -7.19 -23.37 2.18
CA ASP A 111 -5.74 -23.61 2.09
C ASP A 111 -4.97 -22.32 1.70
N GLU A 112 -5.69 -21.23 1.47
CA GLU A 112 -5.14 -19.96 1.06
C GLU A 112 -4.95 -18.97 2.21
N PHE A 113 -5.60 -19.20 3.34
CA PHE A 113 -5.38 -18.40 4.54
C PHE A 113 -3.95 -18.49 5.02
N ARG A 114 -3.38 -17.35 5.33
CA ARG A 114 -2.10 -17.21 6.03
C ARG A 114 -2.34 -16.59 7.38
N TYR A 115 -1.50 -16.92 8.32
CA TYR A 115 -1.65 -16.46 9.69
C TYR A 115 -0.32 -16.42 10.43
N CYS A 116 -0.28 -15.63 11.49
CA CYS A 116 0.71 -15.70 12.55
C CYS A 116 0.01 -15.89 13.89
N TYR A 117 0.75 -16.41 14.86
CA TYR A 117 0.32 -16.55 16.25
C TYR A 117 1.51 -16.28 17.17
N GLU A 118 1.29 -15.40 18.15
CA GLU A 118 2.30 -15.04 19.15
C GLU A 118 1.71 -15.22 20.54
N GLY A 119 2.28 -16.16 21.30
CA GLY A 119 1.84 -16.51 22.65
C GLY A 119 2.91 -16.33 23.72
N ASP A 120 3.94 -15.52 23.44
CA ASP A 120 5.07 -15.26 24.34
C ASP A 120 4.88 -14.02 25.24
N GLY A 121 3.71 -13.41 25.20
CA GLY A 121 3.39 -12.19 25.95
C GLY A 121 3.93 -10.90 25.33
N LYS A 122 4.55 -10.97 24.14
CA LYS A 122 5.00 -9.79 23.38
C LYS A 122 3.91 -9.33 22.45
N PHE A 123 3.48 -8.10 22.64
CA PHE A 123 2.43 -7.49 21.84
C PHE A 123 3.00 -6.33 21.05
N PRO A 124 2.67 -6.22 19.75
CA PRO A 124 2.94 -4.98 19.04
C PRO A 124 2.15 -3.84 19.68
N PHE A 125 2.75 -2.65 19.77
CA PHE A 125 2.03 -1.49 20.29
C PHE A 125 1.06 -0.91 19.26
N ALA A 126 1.28 -1.19 17.98
CA ALA A 126 0.34 -0.84 16.91
C ALA A 126 0.32 -1.92 15.82
N ILE A 127 -0.86 -2.16 15.28
CA ILE A 127 -1.13 -2.98 14.10
C ILE A 127 -1.92 -2.13 13.12
N VAL A 128 -1.52 -2.18 11.86
CA VAL A 128 -2.22 -1.54 10.75
C VAL A 128 -2.53 -2.58 9.69
N LEU A 129 -3.80 -2.68 9.33
CA LEU A 129 -4.30 -3.51 8.24
C LEU A 129 -4.66 -2.57 7.09
N GLY A 130 -4.08 -2.74 5.92
CA GLY A 130 -4.34 -1.95 4.72
C GLY A 130 -4.80 -2.83 3.57
N SER A 131 -5.82 -2.38 2.81
CA SER A 131 -6.19 -3.04 1.55
C SER A 131 -5.07 -2.92 0.51
N ASP A 132 -5.18 -3.66 -0.58
CA ASP A 132 -4.29 -3.62 -1.74
C ASP A 132 -4.11 -2.22 -2.32
N GLY A 133 -5.19 -1.43 -2.42
CA GLY A 133 -5.13 -0.03 -2.85
C GLY A 133 -4.14 0.82 -2.05
N MET A 134 -3.85 0.46 -0.78
CA MET A 134 -2.79 1.09 0.00
C MET A 134 -1.41 0.73 -0.54
N ASP A 135 -1.12 -0.57 -0.69
CA ASP A 135 0.19 -1.05 -1.15
C ASP A 135 0.50 -0.55 -2.58
N ASP A 136 -0.44 -0.70 -3.47
CA ASP A 136 -0.33 -0.31 -4.88
C ASP A 136 -0.10 1.20 -5.08
N SER A 137 -0.63 2.02 -4.17
CA SER A 137 -0.41 3.48 -4.23
C SER A 137 0.99 3.91 -3.81
N PHE A 138 1.71 3.11 -3.04
CA PHE A 138 3.04 3.46 -2.55
C PHE A 138 4.18 2.74 -3.27
N GLY A 139 3.89 1.65 -3.98
CA GLY A 139 4.83 0.86 -4.78
C GLY A 139 5.87 0.08 -3.98
N GLU A 140 6.42 0.65 -2.91
CA GLU A 140 7.34 -0.03 -1.97
C GLU A 140 6.74 -0.04 -0.57
N THR A 141 6.83 -1.16 0.14
CA THR A 141 6.29 -1.32 1.50
C THR A 141 6.83 -0.25 2.47
N GLU A 142 8.09 0.15 2.35
CA GLU A 142 8.68 1.20 3.18
C GLU A 142 8.01 2.57 3.01
N ASN A 143 7.52 2.88 1.80
CA ASN A 143 6.78 4.12 1.56
C ASN A 143 5.39 4.08 2.23
N MET A 144 4.70 2.95 2.11
CA MET A 144 3.43 2.71 2.80
C MET A 144 3.61 2.76 4.33
N VAL A 145 4.64 2.12 4.86
CA VAL A 145 4.97 2.18 6.29
C VAL A 145 5.29 3.61 6.73
N ASN A 146 5.96 4.40 5.90
CA ASN A 146 6.19 5.81 6.22
C ASN A 146 4.86 6.58 6.37
N PHE A 147 3.87 6.29 5.53
CA PHE A 147 2.51 6.83 5.69
C PHE A 147 1.87 6.36 7.01
N TYR A 148 1.94 5.07 7.32
CA TYR A 148 1.40 4.54 8.59
C TYR A 148 2.07 5.16 9.81
N VAL A 149 3.37 5.44 9.77
CA VAL A 149 4.07 6.17 10.83
C VAL A 149 3.52 7.60 10.95
N GLN A 150 3.19 8.28 9.85
CA GLN A 150 2.53 9.60 9.93
C GLN A 150 1.15 9.51 10.59
N VAL A 151 0.36 8.48 10.24
CA VAL A 151 -0.93 8.22 10.89
C VAL A 151 -0.76 8.00 12.39
N LEU A 152 0.21 7.19 12.80
CA LEU A 152 0.48 6.93 14.23
C LEU A 152 0.94 8.21 14.95
N LYS A 153 1.78 9.04 14.32
CA LYS A 153 2.18 10.35 14.87
C LYS A 153 0.99 11.27 15.06
N LEU A 154 0.08 11.30 14.07
CA LEU A 154 -1.14 12.08 14.14
C LEU A 154 -2.02 11.63 15.32
N LEU A 155 -2.26 10.32 15.45
CA LEU A 155 -3.01 9.72 16.56
C LEU A 155 -2.37 9.96 17.92
N ALA A 156 -1.06 10.12 17.99
CA ALA A 156 -0.34 10.42 19.23
C ALA A 156 -0.42 11.89 19.66
N ASN A 157 -0.60 12.82 18.71
CA ASN A 157 -0.49 14.25 18.98
C ASN A 157 -1.83 15.02 18.91
N GLU A 158 -2.86 14.43 18.31
CA GLU A 158 -4.18 15.03 18.19
C GLU A 158 -5.25 14.22 18.93
N CYS A 159 -6.41 14.82 19.17
CA CYS A 159 -7.55 14.05 19.62
C CYS A 159 -8.00 13.08 18.52
N GLN A 160 -8.49 11.92 18.94
CA GLN A 160 -8.84 10.81 18.04
C GLN A 160 -9.81 11.24 16.92
N ASP A 161 -10.82 12.05 17.22
CA ASP A 161 -11.80 12.48 16.22
C ASP A 161 -11.17 13.33 15.12
N ASN A 162 -10.29 14.27 15.47
CA ASN A 162 -9.56 15.09 14.49
C ASN A 162 -8.62 14.24 13.63
N ALA A 163 -7.88 13.33 14.26
CA ALA A 163 -6.98 12.43 13.56
C ALA A 163 -7.76 11.54 12.56
N LEU A 164 -8.86 10.94 12.97
CA LEU A 164 -9.71 10.13 12.10
C LEU A 164 -10.32 10.94 10.95
N GLN A 165 -10.76 12.18 11.21
CA GLN A 165 -11.28 13.06 10.16
C GLN A 165 -10.18 13.37 9.13
N THR A 166 -8.98 13.71 9.57
CA THR A 166 -7.82 13.98 8.69
C THR A 166 -7.48 12.76 7.83
N ILE A 167 -7.44 11.56 8.43
CA ILE A 167 -7.19 10.30 7.71
C ILE A 167 -8.27 10.07 6.65
N LYS A 168 -9.54 10.20 7.03
CA LYS A 168 -10.70 10.01 6.16
C LYS A 168 -10.70 10.96 4.95
N GLU A 169 -10.26 12.20 5.13
CA GLU A 169 -10.16 13.18 4.05
C GLU A 169 -8.95 12.93 3.15
N THR A 170 -7.92 12.30 3.68
CA THR A 170 -6.66 12.05 2.97
C THR A 170 -6.73 10.82 2.07
N LEU A 171 -7.33 9.71 2.52
CA LEU A 171 -7.35 8.45 1.76
C LEU A 171 -7.92 8.61 0.32
N PRO A 172 -9.04 9.33 0.06
CA PRO A 172 -9.51 9.53 -1.31
C PRO A 172 -8.56 10.34 -2.20
N GLN A 173 -7.75 11.23 -1.60
CA GLN A 173 -6.74 12.00 -2.35
C GLN A 173 -5.56 11.10 -2.70
N LEU A 174 -5.14 10.24 -1.76
CA LEU A 174 -4.12 9.23 -1.98
C LEU A 174 -4.51 8.27 -3.11
N SER A 175 -5.72 7.72 -3.07
CA SER A 175 -6.25 6.85 -4.12
C SER A 175 -6.18 7.52 -5.50
N LYS A 176 -6.67 8.76 -5.62
CA LYS A 176 -6.68 9.51 -6.89
C LYS A 176 -5.28 9.74 -7.48
N MET A 177 -4.29 9.94 -6.62
CA MET A 177 -2.90 10.20 -7.04
C MET A 177 -2.09 8.91 -7.22
N GLY A 178 -2.50 7.82 -6.58
CA GLY A 178 -1.83 6.52 -6.61
C GLY A 178 -2.54 5.50 -7.51
N SER A 179 -2.94 4.38 -6.91
CA SER A 179 -3.54 3.22 -7.61
C SER A 179 -4.86 3.51 -8.32
N LYS A 180 -5.59 4.57 -7.89
CA LYS A 180 -6.99 4.88 -8.27
C LYS A 180 -7.98 3.81 -7.79
N ASP A 181 -7.57 2.96 -6.88
CA ASP A 181 -8.39 1.93 -6.27
C ASP A 181 -8.90 2.36 -4.89
N ASP A 182 -9.88 1.64 -4.35
CA ASP A 182 -10.44 1.89 -3.04
C ASP A 182 -9.44 1.57 -1.93
N MET A 183 -9.33 2.49 -0.97
CA MET A 183 -8.41 2.38 0.16
C MET A 183 -9.16 2.17 1.46
N SER A 184 -8.80 1.10 2.17
CA SER A 184 -9.27 0.83 3.52
C SER A 184 -8.12 0.63 4.48
N VAL A 185 -8.20 1.24 5.66
CA VAL A 185 -7.21 1.11 6.73
C VAL A 185 -7.92 0.85 8.06
N ALA A 186 -7.50 -0.19 8.77
CA ALA A 186 -7.90 -0.44 10.15
C ALA A 186 -6.66 -0.41 11.06
N ILE A 187 -6.76 0.28 12.20
CA ILE A 187 -5.64 0.51 13.11
C ILE A 187 -6.05 0.15 14.53
N ILE A 188 -5.22 -0.64 15.19
CA ILE A 188 -5.29 -0.89 16.64
C ILE A 188 -3.96 -0.45 17.24
N TYR A 189 -4.01 0.34 18.28
CA TYR A 189 -2.80 0.82 18.96
C TYR A 189 -3.04 0.99 20.47
N ASP A 190 -1.95 0.95 21.21
CA ASP A 190 -1.93 1.31 22.64
C ASP A 190 -1.54 2.80 22.74
N ASP A 191 -2.47 3.65 23.16
CA ASP A 191 -2.32 5.11 23.18
C ASP A 191 -1.20 5.56 24.13
N LYS A 192 -1.03 4.88 25.25
CA LYS A 192 0.01 5.19 26.23
C LYS A 192 1.39 4.86 25.68
N ILE A 193 1.52 3.66 25.11
CA ILE A 193 2.78 3.21 24.52
C ILE A 193 3.10 4.04 23.28
N LEU A 194 2.12 4.34 22.44
CA LEU A 194 2.30 5.11 21.21
C LEU A 194 2.93 6.47 21.48
N SER A 195 2.42 7.21 22.49
CA SER A 195 2.96 8.51 22.87
C SER A 195 4.45 8.45 23.23
N ASP A 196 4.86 7.41 23.94
CA ASP A 196 6.27 7.18 24.30
C ASP A 196 7.15 6.77 23.11
N LYS A 197 6.56 6.26 22.02
CA LYS A 197 7.29 5.76 20.86
C LYS A 197 7.42 6.78 19.72
N VAL A 198 6.74 7.91 19.76
CA VAL A 198 6.76 8.93 18.69
C VAL A 198 8.18 9.27 18.25
N MET A 199 9.08 9.52 19.19
CA MET A 199 10.49 9.85 18.88
C MET A 199 11.23 8.71 18.17
N ARG A 200 10.89 7.46 18.45
CA ARG A 200 11.45 6.30 17.74
C ARG A 200 10.91 6.18 16.32
N LEU A 201 9.62 6.43 16.14
CA LEU A 201 8.99 6.47 14.84
C LEU A 201 9.60 7.55 13.93
N ILE A 202 9.82 8.76 14.47
CA ILE A 202 10.50 9.85 13.74
C ILE A 202 11.94 9.45 13.41
N SER A 203 12.65 8.81 14.34
CA SER A 203 14.01 8.32 14.11
C SER A 203 14.06 7.29 12.99
N TRP A 204 13.08 6.37 12.95
CA TRP A 204 12.93 5.43 11.86
C TRP A 204 12.70 6.13 10.51
N GLN A 205 11.78 7.11 10.44
CA GLN A 205 11.52 7.89 9.22
C GLN A 205 12.79 8.58 8.73
N LYS A 206 13.53 9.22 9.62
CA LYS A 206 14.80 9.86 9.28
C LYS A 206 15.80 8.87 8.70
N ASN A 207 15.95 7.70 9.32
CA ASN A 207 16.86 6.66 8.85
C ASN A 207 16.43 6.09 7.48
N ASN A 208 15.13 5.90 7.27
CA ASN A 208 14.57 5.46 5.99
C ASN A 208 14.89 6.46 4.88
N VAL A 209 14.62 7.75 5.12
CA VAL A 209 14.99 8.82 4.17
C VAL A 209 16.50 8.87 3.93
N GLY A 210 17.31 8.65 4.96
CA GLY A 210 18.77 8.52 4.82
C GLY A 210 19.17 7.39 3.87
N GLY A 211 18.52 6.24 3.96
CA GLY A 211 18.68 5.12 3.03
C GLY A 211 18.29 5.49 1.59
N MET A 212 17.16 6.18 1.41
CA MET A 212 16.72 6.66 0.11
C MET A 212 17.71 7.65 -0.51
N ILE A 213 18.28 8.56 0.29
CA ILE A 213 19.35 9.49 -0.16
C ILE A 213 20.58 8.70 -0.64
N ALA A 214 20.99 7.67 0.08
CA ALA A 214 22.11 6.83 -0.31
C ALA A 214 21.86 6.12 -1.65
N LYS A 215 20.70 5.44 -1.80
CA LYS A 215 20.29 4.80 -3.05
C LYS A 215 20.24 5.80 -4.22
N ASN A 216 19.69 6.99 -3.99
CA ASN A 216 19.62 8.02 -5.03
C ASN A 216 21.00 8.60 -5.40
N ASN A 217 21.93 8.72 -4.46
CA ASN A 217 23.31 9.10 -4.76
C ASN A 217 24.02 8.05 -5.64
N GLU A 218 23.80 6.76 -5.40
CA GLU A 218 24.31 5.70 -6.27
C GLU A 218 23.69 5.78 -7.68
N ARG A 219 22.38 6.07 -7.80
CA ARG A 219 21.72 6.30 -9.09
C ARG A 219 22.36 7.49 -9.83
N ILE A 220 22.56 8.61 -9.14
CA ILE A 220 23.22 9.79 -9.71
C ILE A 220 24.61 9.42 -10.25
N GLN A 221 25.38 8.66 -9.50
CA GLN A 221 26.71 8.24 -9.94
C GLN A 221 26.64 7.35 -11.20
N LYS A 222 25.76 6.35 -11.22
CA LYS A 222 25.54 5.47 -12.39
C LYS A 222 25.14 6.27 -13.63
N LEU A 223 24.26 7.29 -13.48
CA LEU A 223 23.85 8.14 -14.58
C LEU A 223 25.00 9.01 -15.10
N ARG A 224 25.83 9.58 -14.23
CA ARG A 224 27.05 10.32 -14.62
C ARG A 224 28.02 9.44 -15.40
N ASP A 225 28.26 8.22 -14.93
CA ASP A 225 29.15 7.27 -15.62
C ASP A 225 28.60 6.87 -16.99
N THR A 226 27.26 6.73 -17.10
CA THR A 226 26.57 6.43 -18.37
C THR A 226 26.73 7.61 -19.35
N ILE A 227 26.49 8.83 -18.89
CA ILE A 227 26.66 10.05 -19.71
C ILE A 227 28.10 10.15 -20.23
N SER A 228 29.08 9.98 -19.35
CA SER A 228 30.51 10.02 -19.74
C SER A 228 30.86 8.93 -20.78
N LYS A 229 30.33 7.73 -20.64
CA LYS A 229 30.49 6.64 -21.63
C LYS A 229 29.85 6.96 -22.97
N LEU A 230 28.69 7.62 -22.99
CA LEU A 230 28.00 8.01 -24.21
C LEU A 230 28.74 9.16 -24.91
N GLU A 231 29.25 10.12 -24.16
CA GLU A 231 30.09 11.23 -24.68
C GLU A 231 31.38 10.69 -25.32
N SER A 232 32.03 9.71 -24.70
CA SER A 232 33.26 9.10 -25.25
C SER A 232 33.02 8.31 -26.54
N LYS A 233 31.81 7.80 -26.79
CA LYS A 233 31.39 7.14 -28.04
C LYS A 233 31.14 8.12 -29.20
N GLY A 234 31.05 9.42 -28.91
CA GLY A 234 30.69 10.46 -29.87
C GLY A 234 29.14 10.49 -30.12
N LEU A 235 28.58 11.69 -30.13
CA LEU A 235 27.14 11.92 -30.25
C LEU A 235 26.61 11.97 -31.72
N SER A 236 27.36 11.44 -32.66
CA SER A 236 27.00 11.47 -34.09
C SER A 236 25.90 10.45 -34.49
N SER A 237 25.75 9.40 -33.72
CA SER A 237 24.68 8.41 -33.95
C SER A 237 23.37 8.88 -33.30
N ARG A 238 22.25 8.82 -34.06
CA ARG A 238 20.90 9.18 -33.56
C ARG A 238 20.54 8.41 -32.28
N LYS A 239 20.85 7.12 -32.23
CA LYS A 239 20.60 6.28 -31.03
C LYS A 239 21.39 6.78 -29.84
N VAL A 240 22.70 7.03 -30.01
CA VAL A 240 23.56 7.50 -28.91
C VAL A 240 23.11 8.88 -28.41
N MET A 241 22.65 9.75 -29.32
CA MET A 241 22.10 11.06 -28.96
C MET A 241 20.81 10.94 -28.11
N ILE A 242 19.91 10.04 -28.47
CA ILE A 242 18.67 9.76 -27.74
C ILE A 242 19.00 9.24 -26.34
N ASP A 243 19.83 8.20 -26.24
CA ASP A 243 20.23 7.62 -24.94
C ASP A 243 20.92 8.66 -24.04
N TYR A 244 21.71 9.57 -24.61
CA TYR A 244 22.35 10.67 -23.89
C TYR A 244 21.33 11.68 -23.34
N GLN A 245 20.32 12.06 -24.12
CA GLN A 245 19.26 12.96 -23.66
C GLN A 245 18.43 12.35 -22.53
N TYR A 246 18.06 11.07 -22.65
CA TYR A 246 17.38 10.35 -21.57
C TYR A 246 18.22 10.31 -20.29
N ALA A 247 19.50 9.94 -20.38
CA ALA A 247 20.36 9.89 -19.22
C ALA A 247 20.52 11.28 -18.56
N LYS A 248 20.58 12.37 -19.34
CA LYS A 248 20.62 13.73 -18.79
C LYS A 248 19.33 14.11 -18.09
N THR A 249 18.17 13.81 -18.69
CA THR A 249 16.86 14.08 -18.10
C THR A 249 16.72 13.34 -16.78
N ASP A 250 17.08 12.06 -16.76
CA ASP A 250 17.05 11.25 -15.54
C ASP A 250 18.01 11.74 -14.47
N LEU A 251 19.17 12.29 -14.86
CA LEU A 251 20.10 12.90 -13.91
C LEU A 251 19.51 14.15 -13.25
N ILE A 252 18.81 14.98 -14.02
CA ILE A 252 18.12 16.17 -13.48
C ILE A 252 17.06 15.73 -12.47
N ARG A 253 16.21 14.78 -12.84
CA ARG A 253 15.17 14.19 -11.93
C ARG A 253 15.80 13.64 -10.66
N ALA A 254 16.92 12.92 -10.77
CA ALA A 254 17.60 12.36 -9.60
C ALA A 254 18.15 13.46 -8.66
N PHE A 255 18.59 14.62 -9.18
CA PHE A 255 18.97 15.76 -8.35
C PHE A 255 17.76 16.44 -7.67
N GLU A 256 16.63 16.56 -8.34
CA GLU A 256 15.39 17.06 -7.75
C GLU A 256 14.91 16.14 -6.63
N THR A 257 14.91 14.82 -6.86
CA THR A 257 14.62 13.82 -5.83
C THR A 257 15.55 13.97 -4.64
N LYS A 258 16.86 14.14 -4.87
CA LYS A 258 17.83 14.36 -3.79
C LYS A 258 17.49 15.60 -2.95
N ARG A 259 17.09 16.70 -3.58
CA ARG A 259 16.71 17.93 -2.88
C ARG A 259 15.48 17.69 -1.99
N LYS A 260 14.41 17.09 -2.53
CA LYS A 260 13.20 16.75 -1.78
C LYS A 260 13.50 15.83 -0.57
N LEU A 261 14.32 14.80 -0.78
CA LEU A 261 14.74 13.88 0.30
C LEU A 261 15.57 14.59 1.39
N ALA A 262 16.45 15.53 1.00
CA ALA A 262 17.23 16.31 1.96
C ALA A 262 16.34 17.24 2.81
N GLU A 263 15.31 17.84 2.23
CA GLU A 263 14.32 18.65 2.93
C GLU A 263 13.55 17.80 3.95
N ARG A 264 13.09 16.59 3.56
CA ARG A 264 12.43 15.63 4.48
C ARG A 264 13.37 15.22 5.62
N TRP A 265 14.61 14.88 5.32
CA TRP A 265 15.60 14.48 6.32
C TRP A 265 15.88 15.60 7.34
N ASN A 266 15.98 16.86 6.86
CA ASN A 266 16.16 18.02 7.71
C ASN A 266 14.93 18.26 8.62
N ARG A 267 13.72 18.05 8.10
CA ARG A 267 12.49 18.18 8.88
C ARG A 267 12.47 17.15 10.03
N PHE A 268 12.69 15.86 9.74
CA PHE A 268 12.76 14.85 10.78
C PHE A 268 13.87 15.13 11.82
N SER A 269 14.97 15.74 11.38
CA SER A 269 16.04 16.15 12.28
C SER A 269 15.57 17.26 13.24
N LYS A 270 14.77 18.22 12.77
CA LYS A 270 14.17 19.28 13.60
C LYS A 270 13.14 18.69 14.59
N GLU A 271 12.24 17.83 14.12
CA GLU A 271 11.27 17.15 14.98
C GLU A 271 11.96 16.36 16.12
N LEU A 272 13.07 15.67 15.82
CA LEU A 272 13.87 14.96 16.84
C LEU A 272 14.52 15.90 17.86
N ASN A 273 14.74 17.16 17.51
CA ASN A 273 15.29 18.17 18.40
C ASN A 273 14.22 18.94 19.19
N GLY A 274 12.94 18.60 19.01
CA GLY A 274 11.82 19.23 19.72
C GLY A 274 11.27 20.50 19.05
N ASP A 275 11.64 20.76 17.80
CA ASP A 275 11.00 21.78 16.97
C ASP A 275 9.60 21.31 16.55
N ASP A 276 8.69 22.25 16.32
CA ASP A 276 7.27 21.99 16.08
C ASP A 276 7.02 20.85 15.09
N PHE A 277 6.10 19.98 15.48
CA PHE A 277 5.50 18.96 14.64
C PHE A 277 4.77 19.65 13.49
N SER A 278 5.32 19.57 12.29
CA SER A 278 4.64 20.08 11.10
C SER A 278 3.55 19.09 10.70
N PRO A 279 2.30 19.57 10.55
CA PRO A 279 1.22 18.67 10.20
C PRO A 279 1.41 18.08 8.81
N TRP A 280 1.09 16.83 8.71
CA TRP A 280 0.62 15.96 7.65
C TRP A 280 0.75 16.37 6.16
N ALA A 281 0.39 17.61 5.78
CA ALA A 281 0.18 18.00 4.38
C ALA A 281 1.41 17.92 3.47
N ASP A 282 2.61 18.11 4.01
CA ASP A 282 3.84 18.11 3.20
C ASP A 282 4.55 16.76 3.12
N GLU A 283 4.07 15.76 3.88
CA GLU A 283 4.74 14.46 3.99
C GLU A 283 4.09 13.34 3.21
N ILE A 284 2.87 13.56 2.74
CA ILE A 284 2.26 12.74 1.70
C ILE A 284 2.94 13.09 0.37
N GLY A 285 4.24 13.26 0.43
CA GLY A 285 5.10 13.27 -0.71
C GLY A 285 5.16 11.84 -1.20
N PHE A 286 4.25 11.51 -2.09
CA PHE A 286 4.27 10.30 -2.88
C PHE A 286 5.70 10.09 -3.35
N GLY A 287 6.33 9.05 -2.82
CA GLY A 287 7.55 8.57 -3.44
C GLY A 287 7.15 8.22 -4.87
N ASN A 288 7.57 9.03 -5.84
CA ASN A 288 7.43 8.75 -7.26
C ASN A 288 6.07 8.95 -7.94
N THR A 289 5.34 10.05 -7.74
CA THR A 289 4.35 10.50 -8.75
C THR A 289 4.96 10.73 -10.13
N GLU A 290 6.28 10.92 -10.23
CA GLU A 290 6.97 11.09 -11.52
C GLU A 290 7.16 9.80 -12.33
N VAL A 291 6.98 8.61 -11.72
CA VAL A 291 7.05 7.34 -12.47
C VAL A 291 5.73 7.04 -13.19
N PHE A 292 4.61 7.51 -12.66
CA PHE A 292 3.30 7.26 -13.27
C PHE A 292 2.98 8.21 -14.44
N GLU A 293 3.41 9.47 -14.41
CA GLU A 293 3.23 10.38 -15.56
C GLU A 293 4.02 9.95 -16.80
N SER A 294 5.15 9.26 -16.65
CA SER A 294 5.96 8.79 -17.79
C SER A 294 5.44 7.52 -18.46
N MET A 295 4.51 6.78 -17.83
CA MET A 295 3.90 5.57 -18.44
C MET A 295 2.65 5.90 -19.26
N ASP A 296 1.93 6.98 -18.96
CA ASP A 296 0.72 7.36 -19.70
C ASP A 296 1.03 8.09 -21.04
N GLU A 297 2.16 8.78 -21.16
CA GLU A 297 2.54 9.42 -22.43
C GLU A 297 3.05 8.42 -23.51
N GLY A 298 3.40 7.20 -23.14
CA GLY A 298 3.92 6.17 -24.06
C GLY A 298 2.85 5.39 -24.81
N HIS A 299 1.57 5.47 -24.46
CA HIS A 299 0.50 4.65 -25.07
C HIS A 299 -0.40 5.39 -26.08
N ASN A 300 -0.33 6.72 -26.16
CA ASN A 300 -1.19 7.51 -27.05
C ASN A 300 -0.61 7.83 -28.45
N GLU A 301 0.62 7.42 -28.77
CA GLU A 301 1.21 7.70 -30.10
C GLU A 301 1.14 6.54 -31.11
N LYS A 302 0.45 5.42 -30.81
CA LYS A 302 0.38 4.27 -31.76
C LYS A 302 -0.96 4.04 -32.47
N GLU A 303 -1.99 4.86 -32.27
CA GLU A 303 -3.30 4.65 -32.91
C GLU A 303 -3.67 5.67 -34.01
N SER A 304 -2.78 6.53 -34.49
CA SER A 304 -3.15 7.53 -35.51
C SER A 304 -2.47 7.38 -36.87
N ASN A 305 -1.88 6.25 -37.24
CA ASN A 305 -1.31 6.06 -38.58
C ASN A 305 -1.57 4.68 -39.22
N GLU A 306 -2.85 4.31 -39.33
CA GLU A 306 -3.27 3.31 -40.31
C GLU A 306 -4.70 3.62 -40.77
N THR A 307 -4.85 4.61 -41.65
CA THR A 307 -5.94 4.69 -42.66
C THR A 307 -5.61 5.79 -43.65
N THR A 308 -4.91 5.42 -44.71
CA THR A 308 -5.12 5.89 -46.12
C THR A 308 -4.49 4.89 -47.08
#